data_0bf70fe9f4d4c949f897dc4073ee3d17
#
_entry.id   0bf70fe9f4d4c949f897dc4073ee3d17
#
_cell.length_a   1.000
_cell.length_b   1.000
_cell.length_c   1.000
_cell.angle_alpha   90.00
_cell.angle_beta   90.00
_cell.angle_gamma   90.00
#
_symmetry.space_group_name_H-M   'P 1'
#
loop_
_entity.id
_entity.type
_entity.pdbx_description
1 polymer ?
#
loop_
_entity_poly.entity_id
_entity_poly.type
_entity_poly.pdbx_seq_one_letter_code
_entity_poly.pdbx_strand_id
1 'polypeptide(L)'
;MKKVLVLEDEASIRSFVVINLRRSGYEPIEAETGEQALELLRQNPDTRVALLDVMLPDIDGFEVCRRIRASDSRIGIIMLTAKSQEMDKVTGLMTGADDYVTKPF
;
A
#
# COMPACT_ATOMS: atom_id res chain seq x y z
N MET A 1 -10.83 12.87 -9.03
CA MET A 1 -10.11 12.74 -7.76
C MET A 1 -8.88 11.86 -7.95
N LYS A 2 -7.84 12.10 -7.16
CA LYS A 2 -6.64 11.27 -7.19
C LYS A 2 -6.89 9.94 -6.49
N LYS A 3 -6.54 8.85 -7.15
CA LYS A 3 -6.76 7.51 -6.62
C LYS A 3 -5.58 7.05 -5.77
N VAL A 4 -5.90 6.43 -4.63
CA VAL A 4 -4.93 5.88 -3.69
C VAL A 4 -5.33 4.44 -3.39
N LEU A 5 -4.46 3.50 -3.71
CA LEU A 5 -4.66 2.09 -3.35
C LEU A 5 -4.37 1.90 -1.86
N VAL A 6 -5.26 1.21 -1.16
CA VAL A 6 -5.09 0.88 0.26
C VAL A 6 -5.11 -0.64 0.38
N LEU A 7 -3.95 -1.23 0.58
CA LEU A 7 -3.79 -2.67 0.78
C LEU A 7 -3.56 -2.96 2.25
N GLU A 8 -4.59 -3.38 2.93
CA GLU A 8 -4.58 -3.68 4.35
C GLU A 8 -5.61 -4.78 4.63
N ASP A 9 -5.19 -5.89 5.21
CA ASP A 9 -6.08 -7.01 5.48
C ASP A 9 -6.94 -6.80 6.73
N GLU A 10 -6.51 -5.97 7.67
CA GLU A 10 -7.27 -5.68 8.89
C GLU A 10 -8.32 -4.62 8.61
N ALA A 11 -9.61 -5.01 8.69
CA ALA A 11 -10.73 -4.17 8.28
C ALA A 11 -10.82 -2.85 9.05
N SER A 12 -10.53 -2.86 10.36
CA SER A 12 -10.63 -1.65 11.17
C SER A 12 -9.58 -0.61 10.78
N ILE A 13 -8.35 -1.04 10.52
CA ILE A 13 -7.28 -0.15 10.07
C ILE A 13 -7.59 0.36 8.68
N ARG A 14 -8.02 -0.53 7.78
CA ARG A 14 -8.37 -0.15 6.41
C ARG A 14 -9.48 0.90 6.39
N SER A 15 -10.53 0.71 7.19
CA SER A 15 -11.64 1.67 7.28
C SER A 15 -11.17 3.03 7.78
N PHE A 16 -10.30 3.06 8.78
CA PHE A 16 -9.75 4.29 9.31
C PHE A 16 -9.00 5.07 8.21
N VAL A 17 -8.14 4.39 7.48
CA VAL A 17 -7.37 5.00 6.40
C VAL A 17 -8.29 5.51 5.29
N VAL A 18 -9.25 4.69 4.88
CA VAL A 18 -10.20 5.02 3.81
C VAL A 18 -11.01 6.27 4.15
N ILE A 19 -11.54 6.34 5.37
CA ILE A 19 -12.33 7.49 5.81
C ILE A 19 -11.50 8.77 5.75
N ASN A 20 -10.26 8.71 6.23
CA ASN A 20 -9.38 9.88 6.23
C ASN A 20 -8.98 10.32 4.82
N LEU A 21 -8.76 9.37 3.92
CA LEU A 21 -8.46 9.69 2.52
C LEU A 21 -9.64 10.39 1.85
N ARG A 22 -10.86 9.90 2.07
CA ARG A 22 -12.05 10.53 1.51
C ARG A 22 -12.24 11.94 2.03
N ARG A 23 -12.02 12.16 3.31
CA ARG A 23 -12.10 13.49 3.90
C ARG A 23 -11.09 14.47 3.31
N SER A 24 -9.96 13.95 2.85
CA SER A 24 -8.90 14.76 2.24
C SER A 24 -9.07 14.92 0.73
N GLY A 25 -10.14 14.41 0.15
CA GLY A 25 -10.44 14.58 -1.28
C GLY A 25 -9.82 13.54 -2.18
N TYR A 26 -9.35 12.40 -1.64
CA TYR A 26 -8.82 11.31 -2.44
C TYR A 26 -9.87 10.23 -2.67
N GLU A 27 -9.66 9.43 -3.70
CA GLU A 27 -10.51 8.27 -3.98
C GLU A 27 -9.76 7.01 -3.55
N PRO A 28 -10.14 6.38 -2.43
CA PRO A 28 -9.47 5.15 -1.98
C PRO A 28 -9.95 3.95 -2.77
N ILE A 29 -9.01 3.07 -3.11
CA ILE A 29 -9.27 1.78 -3.76
C ILE A 29 -8.82 0.72 -2.77
N GLU A 30 -9.75 -0.08 -2.25
CA GLU A 30 -9.48 -0.99 -1.15
C GLU A 30 -9.12 -2.39 -1.63
N ALA A 31 -8.08 -2.96 -1.04
CA ALA A 31 -7.66 -4.33 -1.27
C ALA A 31 -7.36 -5.02 0.06
N GLU A 32 -7.68 -6.30 0.16
CA GLU A 32 -7.43 -7.11 1.35
C GLU A 32 -6.25 -8.06 1.15
N THR A 33 -5.90 -8.35 -0.10
CA THR A 33 -4.81 -9.26 -0.43
C THR A 33 -3.89 -8.64 -1.48
N GLY A 34 -2.66 -9.13 -1.55
CA GLY A 34 -1.70 -8.65 -2.54
C GLY A 34 -2.15 -8.89 -3.97
N GLU A 35 -2.73 -10.04 -4.25
CA GLU A 35 -3.23 -10.35 -5.59
C GLU A 35 -4.36 -9.41 -6.00
N GLN A 36 -5.28 -9.13 -5.07
CA GLN A 36 -6.36 -8.18 -5.33
C GLN A 36 -5.81 -6.78 -5.62
N ALA A 37 -4.80 -6.36 -4.87
CA ALA A 37 -4.17 -5.06 -5.06
C ALA A 37 -3.56 -4.93 -6.46
N LEU A 38 -2.84 -5.95 -6.91
CA LEU A 38 -2.23 -5.94 -8.24
C LEU A 38 -3.28 -5.88 -9.34
N GLU A 39 -4.39 -6.61 -9.17
CA GLU A 39 -5.49 -6.59 -10.15
C GLU A 39 -6.16 -5.20 -10.20
N LEU A 40 -6.39 -4.60 -9.02
CA LEU A 40 -6.99 -3.27 -8.95
C LEU A 40 -6.12 -2.20 -9.60
N LEU A 41 -4.80 -2.32 -9.48
CA LEU A 41 -3.89 -1.40 -10.16
C LEU A 41 -3.93 -1.56 -11.67
N ARG A 42 -4.10 -2.78 -12.17
CA ARG A 42 -4.27 -2.99 -13.62
C ARG A 42 -5.55 -2.33 -14.12
N GLN A 43 -6.61 -2.37 -13.34
CA GLN A 43 -7.90 -1.76 -13.68
C GLN A 43 -7.91 -0.25 -13.50
N ASN A 44 -6.99 0.28 -12.69
CA ASN A 44 -6.90 1.70 -12.37
C ASN A 44 -5.48 2.22 -12.61
N PRO A 45 -5.03 2.30 -13.87
CA PRO A 45 -3.65 2.70 -14.18
C PRO A 45 -3.34 4.15 -13.81
N ASP A 46 -4.35 4.95 -13.50
CA ASP A 46 -4.22 6.33 -13.06
C ASP A 46 -4.03 6.46 -11.53
N THR A 47 -3.86 5.36 -10.82
CA THR A 47 -3.59 5.38 -9.37
C THR A 47 -2.26 6.08 -9.10
N ARG A 48 -2.29 7.05 -8.16
CA ARG A 48 -1.13 7.90 -7.86
C ARG A 48 -0.24 7.36 -6.76
N VAL A 49 -0.84 6.73 -5.74
CA VAL A 49 -0.13 6.27 -4.55
C VAL A 49 -0.67 4.92 -4.13
N ALA A 50 0.20 4.05 -3.64
CA ALA A 50 -0.16 2.77 -3.04
C ALA A 50 0.31 2.73 -1.59
N LEU A 51 -0.61 2.49 -0.68
CA LEU A 51 -0.33 2.24 0.73
C LEU A 51 -0.38 0.73 0.93
N LEU A 52 0.75 0.13 1.27
CA LEU A 52 0.90 -1.33 1.31
C LEU A 52 1.26 -1.81 2.71
N ASP A 53 0.42 -2.66 3.29
CA ASP A 53 0.78 -3.36 4.52
C ASP A 53 1.83 -4.42 4.21
N VAL A 54 2.78 -4.62 5.13
CA VAL A 54 3.82 -5.63 4.99
C VAL A 54 3.27 -7.02 5.22
N MET A 55 2.49 -7.20 6.28
CA MET A 55 1.96 -8.49 6.70
C MET A 55 0.62 -8.78 6.03
N LEU A 56 0.62 -9.65 5.04
CA LEU A 56 -0.57 -10.00 4.24
C LEU A 56 -0.76 -11.52 4.22
N PRO A 57 -2.01 -11.99 3.96
CA PRO A 57 -2.30 -13.43 4.01
C PRO A 57 -1.80 -14.22 2.81
N ASP A 58 -1.57 -13.60 1.66
CA ASP A 58 -1.13 -14.30 0.45
C ASP A 58 0.34 -14.03 0.12
N ILE A 59 0.65 -12.91 -0.52
CA ILE A 59 2.01 -12.46 -0.77
C ILE A 59 2.30 -11.26 0.12
N ASP A 60 3.52 -11.12 0.60
CA ASP A 60 3.82 -10.01 1.50
C ASP A 60 3.89 -8.66 0.76
N GLY A 61 3.83 -7.57 1.52
CA GLY A 61 3.80 -6.23 0.95
C GLY A 61 5.06 -5.86 0.18
N PHE A 62 6.21 -6.45 0.53
CA PHE A 62 7.46 -6.20 -0.20
C PHE A 62 7.39 -6.79 -1.60
N GLU A 63 6.82 -7.98 -1.75
CA GLU A 63 6.64 -8.58 -3.06
C GLU A 63 5.68 -7.77 -3.92
N VAL A 64 4.58 -7.27 -3.33
CA VAL A 64 3.64 -6.40 -4.03
C VAL A 64 4.37 -5.14 -4.51
N CYS A 65 5.16 -4.52 -3.64
CA CYS A 65 5.94 -3.33 -3.96
C CYS A 65 6.87 -3.59 -5.16
N ARG A 66 7.59 -4.70 -5.12
CA ARG A 66 8.51 -5.05 -6.19
C ARG A 66 7.79 -5.25 -7.53
N ARG A 67 6.65 -5.92 -7.52
CA ARG A 67 5.85 -6.15 -8.74
C ARG A 67 5.29 -4.84 -9.29
N ILE A 68 4.85 -3.94 -8.42
CA ILE A 68 4.37 -2.62 -8.84
C ILE A 68 5.49 -1.84 -9.50
N ARG A 69 6.67 -1.80 -8.88
CA ARG A 69 7.83 -1.08 -9.43
C ARG A 69 8.29 -1.62 -10.77
N ALA A 70 8.16 -2.93 -10.97
CA ALA A 70 8.53 -3.54 -12.24
C ALA A 70 7.66 -3.05 -13.40
N SER A 71 6.40 -2.69 -13.12
CA SER A 71 5.46 -2.25 -14.14
C SER A 71 5.25 -0.73 -14.19
N ASP A 72 5.49 -0.02 -13.09
CA ASP A 72 5.30 1.44 -13.02
C ASP A 72 6.28 2.06 -12.02
N SER A 73 7.23 2.83 -12.54
CA SER A 73 8.24 3.50 -11.72
C SER A 73 7.77 4.83 -11.14
N ARG A 74 6.58 5.31 -11.53
CA ARG A 74 6.10 6.65 -11.16
C ARG A 74 5.12 6.67 -10.00
N ILE A 75 4.49 5.55 -9.69
CA ILE A 75 3.54 5.48 -8.58
C ILE A 75 4.28 5.66 -7.25
N GLY A 76 3.74 6.47 -6.35
CA GLY A 76 4.28 6.59 -4.99
C GLY A 76 3.92 5.37 -4.17
N ILE A 77 4.88 4.80 -3.46
CA ILE A 77 4.64 3.63 -2.61
C ILE A 77 5.05 3.94 -1.18
N ILE A 78 4.10 3.77 -0.26
CA ILE A 78 4.32 3.93 1.18
C ILE A 78 4.01 2.60 1.84
N MET A 79 4.99 2.05 2.56
CA MET A 79 4.81 0.80 3.31
C MET A 79 4.24 1.11 4.69
N LEU A 80 3.30 0.27 5.14
CA LEU A 80 2.74 0.35 6.49
C LEU A 80 3.34 -0.79 7.31
N THR A 81 4.13 -0.46 8.33
CA THR A 81 4.88 -1.45 9.11
C THR A 81 4.50 -1.42 10.58
N ALA A 82 4.67 -2.55 11.28
CA ALA A 82 4.54 -2.58 12.72
C ALA A 82 5.76 -1.91 13.37
N LYS A 83 5.54 -1.26 14.50
CA LYS A 83 6.59 -0.52 15.22
C LYS A 83 7.79 -1.40 15.58
N SER A 84 7.57 -2.69 15.83
CA SER A 84 8.60 -3.63 16.21
C SER A 84 9.43 -4.16 15.03
N GLN A 85 9.11 -3.79 13.79
CA GLN A 85 9.70 -4.38 12.59
C GLN A 85 10.65 -3.39 11.90
N GLU A 86 11.69 -2.96 12.63
CA GLU A 86 12.67 -2.01 12.10
C GLU A 86 13.39 -2.53 10.85
N MET A 87 13.66 -3.83 10.80
CA MET A 87 14.33 -4.44 9.63
C MET A 87 13.48 -4.36 8.38
N ASP A 88 12.16 -4.33 8.51
CA ASP A 88 11.26 -4.20 7.37
C ASP A 88 11.42 -2.86 6.65
N LYS A 89 11.81 -1.82 7.37
CA LYS A 89 12.03 -0.50 6.78
C LYS A 89 13.15 -0.52 5.76
N VAL A 90 14.26 -1.18 6.11
CA VAL A 90 15.39 -1.31 5.20
C VAL A 90 14.99 -2.14 3.98
N THR A 91 14.33 -3.28 4.19
CA THR A 91 13.86 -4.14 3.11
C THR A 91 12.89 -3.38 2.19
N GLY A 92 11.98 -2.61 2.77
CA GLY A 92 11.02 -1.81 2.00
C GLY A 92 11.71 -0.83 1.05
N LEU A 93 12.70 -0.09 1.53
CA LEU A 93 13.44 0.85 0.71
C LEU A 93 14.20 0.13 -0.41
N MET A 94 14.78 -1.04 -0.11
CA MET A 94 15.51 -1.83 -1.10
C MET A 94 14.61 -2.43 -2.18
N THR A 95 13.31 -2.61 -1.89
CA THR A 95 12.35 -3.13 -2.86
C THR A 95 11.68 -2.03 -3.70
N GLY A 96 11.99 -0.76 -3.43
CA GLY A 96 11.51 0.34 -4.24
C GLY A 96 10.43 1.21 -3.62
N ALA A 97 10.14 1.05 -2.31
CA ALA A 97 9.22 1.95 -1.63
C ALA A 97 9.81 3.34 -1.49
N ASP A 98 8.97 4.37 -1.56
CA ASP A 98 9.39 5.75 -1.39
C ASP A 98 9.47 6.15 0.07
N ASP A 99 8.62 5.55 0.90
CA ASP A 99 8.56 5.88 2.32
C ASP A 99 7.85 4.76 3.06
N TYR A 100 7.82 4.85 4.37
CA TYR A 100 7.06 3.93 5.21
C TYR A 100 6.55 4.64 6.44
N VAL A 101 5.43 4.15 6.97
CA VAL A 101 4.78 4.69 8.16
C VAL A 101 4.59 3.56 9.16
N THR A 102 4.96 3.81 10.39
CA THR A 102 4.87 2.83 11.47
C THR A 102 3.48 2.84 12.09
N LYS A 103 2.89 1.67 12.28
CA LYS A 103 1.62 1.52 13.00
C LYS A 103 1.88 1.54 14.52
N PRO A 104 0.94 2.02 15.33
CA PRO A 104 -0.30 2.71 14.97
C PRO A 104 -0.05 4.15 14.56
N PHE A 105 -0.95 4.65 13.73
CA PHE A 105 -0.84 6.03 13.23
C PHE A 105 -2.13 6.81 13.44
#